data_6bd3943cbacbb699f72bdd7f6606a0f1
#
_entry.id   6bd3943cbacbb699f72bdd7f6606a0f1
#
_cell.length_a   1.000
_cell.length_b   1.000
_cell.length_c   1.000
_cell.angle_alpha   90.00
_cell.angle_beta   90.00
_cell.angle_gamma   90.00
#
_symmetry.space_group_name_H-M   'P 1'
#
loop_
_entity.id
_entity.type
_entity.pdbx_description
1 polymer ?
#
loop_
_entity_poly.entity_id
_entity_poly.type
_entity_poly.pdbx_seq_one_letter_code
_entity_poly.pdbx_strand_id
1 'polypeptide(L)'
;PYTTLFRSVQSMGAEFLELDFKEEAGSGDGYAKVMSDAFIKAEMELFAAQAKEVDIIVTTALIPGKPAPKLITREMVDSMKAGSVIVDLAAQNGGNCEYTVPGEIFTTENGVKVIGYTDLPGRLPTQSSQLYGTNLVNLLKLLCKEKDGNITVDFGDVVIRGVTVIRAGEITWPAPPIQVSA
;
A
#
# COMPACT_ATOMS: atom_id res chain seq x y z
N PRO A 1 1.16 -4.66 -15.65
CA PRO A 1 1.52 -4.35 -14.24
C PRO A 1 1.83 -5.62 -13.44
N TYR A 2 0.98 -6.65 -13.55
CA TYR A 2 1.11 -7.92 -12.82
C TYR A 2 2.42 -8.65 -13.11
N THR A 3 2.83 -8.73 -14.37
CA THR A 3 4.08 -9.34 -14.80
C THR A 3 5.33 -8.66 -14.25
N THR A 4 5.29 -7.35 -14.02
CA THR A 4 6.44 -6.61 -13.45
C THR A 4 6.56 -6.89 -11.96
N LEU A 5 5.45 -6.89 -11.22
CA LEU A 5 5.43 -7.20 -9.77
C LEU A 5 5.89 -8.63 -9.52
N PHE A 6 5.37 -9.60 -10.25
CA PHE A 6 5.75 -11.01 -10.20
C PHE A 6 7.26 -11.19 -10.39
N ARG A 7 7.84 -10.59 -11.46
CA ARG A 7 9.28 -10.66 -11.72
C ARG A 7 10.10 -10.01 -10.61
N SER A 8 9.63 -8.90 -10.03
CA SER A 8 10.32 -8.22 -8.94
C SER A 8 10.39 -9.09 -7.69
N VAL A 9 9.29 -9.76 -7.32
CA VAL A 9 9.24 -10.69 -6.19
C VAL A 9 10.20 -11.86 -6.43
N GLN A 10 10.14 -12.50 -7.59
CA GLN A 10 11.02 -13.61 -7.94
C GLN A 10 12.51 -13.23 -7.97
N SER A 11 12.84 -12.02 -8.47
CA SER A 11 14.23 -11.55 -8.53
C SER A 11 14.84 -11.35 -7.14
N MET A 12 14.02 -11.19 -6.11
CA MET A 12 14.43 -11.12 -4.70
C MET A 12 14.52 -12.51 -4.03
N GLY A 13 14.30 -13.59 -4.78
CA GLY A 13 14.32 -14.96 -4.27
C GLY A 13 13.07 -15.34 -3.46
N ALA A 14 11.99 -14.59 -3.60
CA ALA A 14 10.73 -14.86 -2.91
C ALA A 14 9.74 -15.61 -3.81
N GLU A 15 8.80 -16.30 -3.18
CA GLU A 15 7.66 -16.94 -3.83
C GLU A 15 6.52 -15.92 -3.97
N PHE A 16 5.89 -15.92 -5.14
CA PHE A 16 4.70 -15.12 -5.41
C PHE A 16 3.48 -16.04 -5.37
N LEU A 17 2.55 -15.75 -4.46
CA LEU A 17 1.32 -16.53 -4.35
C LEU A 17 0.29 -15.99 -5.34
N GLU A 18 -0.16 -16.86 -6.23
CA GLU A 18 -1.20 -16.56 -7.21
C GLU A 18 -2.50 -17.27 -6.84
N LEU A 19 -3.60 -16.54 -6.96
CA LEU A 19 -4.91 -17.16 -6.95
C LEU A 19 -5.19 -17.74 -8.34
N ASP A 20 -5.49 -19.03 -8.39
CA ASP A 20 -6.02 -19.66 -9.64
C ASP A 20 -7.49 -19.24 -9.84
N PHE A 21 -7.71 -17.95 -9.98
CA PHE A 21 -9.03 -17.35 -10.16
C PHE A 21 -8.99 -16.37 -11.33
N LYS A 22 -9.69 -16.71 -12.42
CA LYS A 22 -9.76 -15.87 -13.62
C LYS A 22 -10.89 -14.85 -13.49
N GLU A 23 -10.56 -13.65 -13.08
CA GLU A 23 -11.43 -12.49 -13.19
C GLU A 23 -10.74 -11.43 -14.05
N GLU A 24 -11.48 -10.76 -14.94
CA GLU A 24 -10.90 -9.70 -15.76
C GLU A 24 -10.38 -8.57 -14.87
N ALA A 25 -9.08 -8.36 -14.89
CA ALA A 25 -8.43 -7.26 -14.18
C ALA A 25 -8.98 -5.92 -14.66
N GLY A 26 -9.39 -5.06 -13.72
CA GLY A 26 -9.95 -3.75 -14.04
C GLY A 26 -8.95 -2.78 -14.66
N SER A 27 -9.44 -1.66 -15.12
CA SER A 27 -8.72 -0.55 -15.75
C SER A 27 -7.46 -0.16 -14.96
N GLY A 28 -6.34 -0.02 -15.64
CA GLY A 28 -4.98 0.12 -15.13
C GLY A 28 -4.62 1.43 -14.42
N ASP A 29 -5.50 2.00 -13.60
CA ASP A 29 -5.28 3.23 -12.82
C ASP A 29 -4.60 2.99 -11.46
N GLY A 30 -4.20 1.76 -11.17
CA GLY A 30 -3.44 1.40 -9.96
C GLY A 30 -4.28 1.23 -8.68
N TYR A 31 -5.60 1.44 -8.74
CA TYR A 31 -6.51 1.16 -7.64
C TYR A 31 -7.23 -0.18 -7.85
N ALA A 32 -7.38 -0.93 -6.76
CA ALA A 32 -8.07 -2.21 -6.79
C ALA A 32 -9.55 -2.00 -7.18
N LYS A 33 -9.99 -2.67 -8.24
CA LYS A 33 -11.41 -2.83 -8.57
C LYS A 33 -12.11 -3.52 -7.41
N VAL A 34 -13.38 -3.23 -7.20
CA VAL A 34 -14.21 -4.05 -6.31
C VAL A 34 -14.30 -5.44 -6.93
N MET A 35 -13.59 -6.39 -6.34
CA MET A 35 -13.57 -7.79 -6.78
C MET A 35 -14.86 -8.49 -6.41
N SER A 36 -15.18 -9.59 -7.08
CA SER A 36 -16.36 -10.39 -6.74
C SER A 36 -16.25 -11.04 -5.36
N ASP A 37 -17.38 -11.30 -4.72
CA ASP A 37 -17.41 -12.01 -3.43
C ASP A 37 -16.71 -13.37 -3.50
N ALA A 38 -16.81 -14.05 -4.67
CA ALA A 38 -16.14 -15.32 -4.89
C ALA A 38 -14.61 -15.17 -4.93
N PHE A 39 -14.10 -14.10 -5.53
CA PHE A 39 -12.67 -13.79 -5.53
C PHE A 39 -12.19 -13.48 -4.12
N ILE A 40 -12.88 -12.60 -3.40
CA ILE A 40 -12.54 -12.23 -2.01
C ILE A 40 -12.49 -13.48 -1.13
N LYS A 41 -13.47 -14.38 -1.28
CA LYS A 41 -13.50 -15.64 -0.54
C LYS A 41 -12.27 -16.51 -0.83
N ALA A 42 -11.92 -16.69 -2.10
CA ALA A 42 -10.76 -17.48 -2.50
C ALA A 42 -9.44 -16.85 -2.00
N GLU A 43 -9.33 -15.52 -2.02
CA GLU A 43 -8.20 -14.78 -1.47
C GLU A 43 -8.06 -14.99 0.05
N MET A 44 -9.17 -14.90 0.78
CA MET A 44 -9.19 -15.12 2.24
C MET A 44 -8.86 -16.57 2.60
N GLU A 45 -9.28 -17.56 1.80
CA GLU A 45 -8.90 -18.97 1.97
C GLU A 45 -7.39 -19.17 1.77
N LEU A 46 -6.79 -18.51 0.77
CA LEU A 46 -5.35 -18.52 0.55
C LEU A 46 -4.59 -17.91 1.74
N PHE A 47 -5.03 -16.75 2.24
CA PHE A 47 -4.41 -16.12 3.41
C PHE A 47 -4.53 -16.98 4.66
N ALA A 48 -5.67 -17.65 4.85
CA ALA A 48 -5.88 -18.57 5.97
C ALA A 48 -4.95 -19.80 5.91
N ALA A 49 -4.66 -20.31 4.72
CA ALA A 49 -3.69 -21.39 4.53
C ALA A 49 -2.27 -20.91 4.86
N GLN A 50 -1.86 -19.73 4.34
CA GLN A 50 -0.54 -19.15 4.59
C GLN A 50 -0.32 -18.80 6.06
N ALA A 51 -1.32 -18.30 6.76
CA ALA A 51 -1.21 -17.93 8.18
C ALA A 51 -0.75 -19.08 9.08
N LYS A 52 -1.07 -20.34 8.72
CA LYS A 52 -0.65 -21.53 9.47
C LYS A 52 0.83 -21.89 9.28
N GLU A 53 1.43 -21.46 8.19
CA GLU A 53 2.78 -21.87 7.78
C GLU A 53 3.84 -20.82 8.09
N VAL A 54 3.48 -19.53 8.02
CA VAL A 54 4.42 -18.43 8.19
C VAL A 54 4.59 -18.04 9.66
N ASP A 55 5.74 -17.46 9.97
CA ASP A 55 6.07 -16.97 11.32
C ASP A 55 5.93 -15.45 11.42
N ILE A 56 5.98 -14.73 10.28
CA ILE A 56 5.86 -13.28 10.22
C ILE A 56 4.93 -12.90 9.07
N ILE A 57 3.95 -12.03 9.37
CA ILE A 57 3.08 -11.40 8.36
C ILE A 57 3.29 -9.89 8.42
N VAL A 58 3.50 -9.26 7.26
CA VAL A 58 3.53 -7.80 7.13
C VAL A 58 2.40 -7.37 6.21
N THR A 59 1.48 -6.57 6.72
CA THR A 59 0.35 -6.06 5.94
C THR A 59 0.55 -4.61 5.56
N THR A 60 0.25 -4.27 4.30
CA THR A 60 0.52 -2.95 3.71
C THR A 60 -0.65 -2.38 2.93
N ALA A 61 -1.83 -3.01 2.98
CA ALA A 61 -2.98 -2.59 2.19
C ALA A 61 -3.60 -1.30 2.77
N LEU A 62 -3.32 -0.19 2.09
CA LEU A 62 -3.81 1.13 2.46
C LEU A 62 -4.55 1.75 1.28
N ILE A 63 -5.78 2.22 1.52
CA ILE A 63 -6.56 2.97 0.54
C ILE A 63 -6.65 4.41 1.04
N PRO A 64 -6.07 5.40 0.32
CA PRO A 64 -6.12 6.79 0.75
C PRO A 64 -7.56 7.28 1.01
N GLY A 65 -7.79 7.88 2.18
CA GLY A 65 -9.09 8.44 2.55
C GLY A 65 -10.19 7.43 2.88
N LYS A 66 -9.86 6.13 2.98
CA LYS A 66 -10.80 5.06 3.37
C LYS A 66 -10.22 4.21 4.51
N PRO A 67 -11.07 3.52 5.27
CA PRO A 67 -10.60 2.50 6.22
C PRO A 67 -9.81 1.40 5.49
N ALA A 68 -8.78 0.89 6.15
CA ALA A 68 -7.99 -0.23 5.63
C ALA A 68 -8.85 -1.50 5.50
N PRO A 69 -8.70 -2.27 4.41
CA PRO A 69 -9.42 -3.53 4.26
C PRO A 69 -8.96 -4.55 5.31
N LYS A 70 -9.87 -5.36 5.82
CA LYS A 70 -9.55 -6.47 6.72
C LYS A 70 -9.11 -7.68 5.89
N LEU A 71 -7.82 -8.02 6.02
CA LEU A 71 -7.18 -9.13 5.29
C LEU A 71 -6.86 -10.31 6.19
N ILE A 72 -6.60 -10.05 7.48
CA ILE A 72 -6.24 -11.07 8.46
C ILE A 72 -7.30 -11.10 9.54
N THR A 73 -8.07 -12.18 9.57
CA THR A 73 -9.14 -12.38 10.54
C THR A 73 -8.59 -12.89 11.88
N ARG A 74 -9.43 -12.87 12.93
CA ARG A 74 -9.07 -13.44 14.23
C ARG A 74 -8.73 -14.91 14.12
N GLU A 75 -9.52 -15.69 13.38
CA GLU A 75 -9.33 -17.12 13.18
C GLU A 75 -7.97 -17.40 12.50
N MET A 76 -7.55 -16.57 11.55
CA MET A 76 -6.24 -16.71 10.93
C MET A 76 -5.12 -16.48 11.95
N VAL A 77 -5.21 -15.42 12.76
CA VAL A 77 -4.23 -15.13 13.81
C VAL A 77 -4.18 -16.24 14.86
N ASP A 78 -5.33 -16.72 15.28
CA ASP A 78 -5.44 -17.80 16.29
C ASP A 78 -4.90 -19.13 15.75
N SER A 79 -4.83 -19.30 14.41
CA SER A 79 -4.24 -20.48 13.76
C SER A 79 -2.71 -20.39 13.58
N MET A 80 -2.11 -19.23 13.81
CA MET A 80 -0.66 -19.05 13.69
C MET A 80 0.09 -19.74 14.83
N LYS A 81 1.36 -20.05 14.58
CA LYS A 81 2.24 -20.62 15.59
C LYS A 81 2.47 -19.65 16.75
N ALA A 82 2.54 -20.17 17.96
CA ALA A 82 2.87 -19.37 19.14
C ALA A 82 4.21 -18.63 18.94
N GLY A 83 4.23 -17.33 19.26
CA GLY A 83 5.40 -16.48 19.07
C GLY A 83 5.51 -15.82 17.70
N SER A 84 4.61 -16.13 16.76
CA SER A 84 4.53 -15.44 15.46
C SER A 84 4.24 -13.95 15.62
N VAL A 85 4.56 -13.17 14.59
CA VAL A 85 4.44 -11.71 14.62
C VAL A 85 3.68 -11.21 13.39
N ILE A 86 2.73 -10.31 13.62
CA ILE A 86 2.07 -9.54 12.56
C ILE A 86 2.49 -8.08 12.69
N VAL A 87 2.97 -7.48 11.59
CA VAL A 87 3.26 -6.05 11.51
C VAL A 87 2.25 -5.40 10.59
N ASP A 88 1.35 -4.62 11.16
CA ASP A 88 0.28 -3.97 10.42
C ASP A 88 0.62 -2.50 10.13
N LEU A 89 1.06 -2.23 8.90
CA LEU A 89 1.43 -0.87 8.47
C LEU A 89 0.21 0.02 8.20
N ALA A 90 -1.00 -0.57 8.16
CA ALA A 90 -2.25 0.16 7.97
C ALA A 90 -2.95 0.51 9.30
N ALA A 91 -2.31 0.30 10.44
CA ALA A 91 -2.91 0.47 11.78
C ALA A 91 -3.57 1.84 11.98
N GLN A 92 -2.98 2.92 11.46
CA GLN A 92 -3.52 4.28 11.56
C GLN A 92 -4.90 4.42 10.89
N ASN A 93 -5.18 3.60 9.87
CA ASN A 93 -6.44 3.61 9.12
C ASN A 93 -7.37 2.44 9.51
N GLY A 94 -7.24 1.95 10.74
CA GLY A 94 -8.05 0.85 11.28
C GLY A 94 -7.42 -0.54 11.17
N GLY A 95 -6.29 -0.67 10.45
CA GLY A 95 -5.50 -1.90 10.33
C GLY A 95 -6.09 -2.96 9.38
N ASN A 96 -5.21 -3.76 8.82
CA ASN A 96 -5.56 -4.92 7.98
C ASN A 96 -5.83 -6.19 8.80
N CYS A 97 -5.37 -6.25 10.05
CA CYS A 97 -5.62 -7.36 10.96
C CYS A 97 -6.71 -6.99 11.96
N GLU A 98 -7.58 -7.93 12.28
CA GLU A 98 -8.68 -7.69 13.22
C GLU A 98 -8.22 -7.52 14.68
N TYR A 99 -7.04 -8.02 15.04
CA TYR A 99 -6.44 -7.80 16.35
C TYR A 99 -5.60 -6.53 16.43
N THR A 100 -5.49 -5.76 15.38
CA THR A 100 -4.70 -4.52 15.38
C THR A 100 -5.30 -3.49 16.30
N VAL A 101 -4.48 -3.03 17.27
CA VAL A 101 -4.78 -1.88 18.12
C VAL A 101 -3.83 -0.74 17.72
N PRO A 102 -4.35 0.39 17.20
CA PRO A 102 -3.52 1.50 16.75
C PRO A 102 -2.64 2.04 17.88
N GLY A 103 -1.34 2.16 17.62
CA GLY A 103 -0.34 2.68 18.56
C GLY A 103 0.26 1.64 19.50
N GLU A 104 -0.25 0.41 19.55
CA GLU A 104 0.12 -0.61 20.53
C GLU A 104 0.69 -1.89 19.91
N ILE A 105 1.27 -2.73 20.77
CA ILE A 105 1.54 -4.14 20.49
C ILE A 105 0.51 -4.96 21.28
N PHE A 106 -0.37 -5.64 20.57
CA PHE A 106 -1.31 -6.58 21.17
C PHE A 106 -0.73 -7.99 21.14
N THR A 107 -0.88 -8.74 22.22
CA THR A 107 -0.48 -10.16 22.26
C THR A 107 -1.74 -11.01 22.52
N THR A 108 -1.98 -11.94 21.63
CA THR A 108 -3.11 -12.87 21.71
C THR A 108 -2.88 -13.94 22.78
N GLU A 109 -3.93 -14.68 23.14
CA GLU A 109 -3.84 -15.77 24.13
C GLU A 109 -2.89 -16.90 23.70
N ASN A 110 -2.81 -17.19 22.38
CA ASN A 110 -1.86 -18.17 21.82
C ASN A 110 -0.45 -17.60 21.64
N GLY A 111 -0.17 -16.35 22.05
CA GLY A 111 1.16 -15.74 22.06
C GLY A 111 1.59 -15.10 20.76
N VAL A 112 0.70 -14.87 19.79
CA VAL A 112 0.98 -14.10 18.57
C VAL A 112 1.00 -12.62 18.91
N LYS A 113 2.02 -11.89 18.42
CA LYS A 113 2.17 -10.44 18.61
C LYS A 113 1.69 -9.69 17.39
N VAL A 114 0.75 -8.77 17.57
CA VAL A 114 0.25 -7.87 16.52
C VAL A 114 0.77 -6.46 16.80
N ILE A 115 1.66 -5.97 15.95
CA ILE A 115 2.30 -4.67 16.06
C ILE A 115 1.49 -3.68 15.22
N GLY A 116 0.75 -2.80 15.90
CA GLY A 116 -0.11 -1.78 15.31
C GLY A 116 0.46 -0.36 15.44
N TYR A 117 1.78 -0.18 15.39
CA TYR A 117 2.38 1.13 15.55
C TYR A 117 1.91 2.12 14.48
N THR A 118 1.56 3.31 14.95
CA THR A 118 1.28 4.48 14.13
C THR A 118 2.52 5.38 14.06
N ASP A 119 2.47 6.41 13.22
CA ASP A 119 3.60 7.34 13.04
C ASP A 119 4.93 6.65 12.72
N LEU A 120 4.91 5.71 11.80
CA LEU A 120 6.11 4.97 11.37
C LEU A 120 7.21 5.90 10.83
N PRO A 121 6.90 6.99 10.08
CA PRO A 121 7.91 7.97 9.68
C PRO A 121 8.63 8.62 10.85
N GLY A 122 7.92 8.97 11.93
CA GLY A 122 8.50 9.54 13.14
C GLY A 122 9.37 8.56 13.92
N ARG A 123 9.12 7.24 13.77
CA ARG A 123 9.93 6.18 14.40
C ARG A 123 11.24 5.89 13.66
N LEU A 124 11.33 6.26 12.37
CA LEU A 124 12.52 6.13 11.53
C LEU A 124 12.85 7.47 10.85
N PRO A 125 13.12 8.54 11.61
CA PRO A 125 13.13 9.90 11.09
C PRO A 125 14.21 10.14 10.04
N THR A 126 15.38 9.58 10.19
CA THR A 126 16.50 9.75 9.25
C THR A 126 16.13 9.19 7.87
N GLN A 127 15.67 7.94 7.81
CA GLN A 127 15.32 7.30 6.54
C GLN A 127 14.10 7.98 5.91
N SER A 128 13.09 8.29 6.68
CA SER A 128 11.87 8.95 6.20
C SER A 128 12.16 10.32 5.62
N SER A 129 13.01 11.12 6.29
CA SER A 129 13.44 12.43 5.78
C SER A 129 14.24 12.33 4.48
N GLN A 130 15.12 11.34 4.36
CA GLN A 130 15.88 11.11 3.12
C GLN A 130 14.97 10.72 1.96
N LEU A 131 14.03 9.81 2.17
CA LEU A 131 13.07 9.39 1.13
C LEU A 131 12.17 10.56 0.70
N TYR A 132 11.63 11.31 1.66
CA TYR A 132 10.80 12.47 1.37
C TYR A 132 11.60 13.58 0.66
N GLY A 133 12.82 13.89 1.14
CA GLY A 133 13.71 14.84 0.52
C GLY A 133 14.07 14.47 -0.93
N THR A 134 14.27 13.17 -1.20
CA THR A 134 14.50 12.67 -2.57
C THR A 134 13.30 12.94 -3.48
N ASN A 135 12.06 12.76 -2.98
CA ASN A 135 10.87 13.08 -3.74
C ASN A 135 10.78 14.58 -4.08
N LEU A 136 11.10 15.46 -3.12
CA LEU A 136 11.16 16.91 -3.37
C LEU A 136 12.23 17.29 -4.41
N VAL A 137 13.42 16.70 -4.31
CA VAL A 137 14.49 16.90 -5.31
C VAL A 137 14.06 16.43 -6.69
N ASN A 138 13.37 15.30 -6.79
CA ASN A 138 12.87 14.81 -8.08
C ASN A 138 11.78 15.73 -8.64
N LEU A 139 10.88 16.25 -7.81
CA LEU A 139 9.91 17.27 -8.25
C LEU A 139 10.61 18.53 -8.77
N LEU A 140 11.65 19.02 -8.06
CA LEU A 140 12.45 20.16 -8.54
C LEU A 140 13.12 19.87 -9.88
N LYS A 141 13.61 18.66 -10.12
CA LYS A 141 14.19 18.28 -11.43
C LYS A 141 13.13 18.33 -12.54
N LEU A 142 11.88 17.99 -12.27
CA LEU A 142 10.80 18.12 -13.24
C LEU A 142 10.46 19.58 -13.53
N LEU A 143 10.50 20.44 -12.52
CA LEU A 143 10.21 21.87 -12.64
C LEU A 143 11.35 22.69 -13.25
N CYS A 144 12.59 22.24 -13.07
CA CYS A 144 13.80 22.96 -13.50
C CYS A 144 14.61 22.13 -14.51
N LYS A 145 13.97 21.66 -15.58
CA LYS A 145 14.57 20.79 -16.60
C LYS A 145 15.80 21.41 -17.25
N GLU A 146 15.75 22.69 -17.57
CA GLU A 146 16.82 23.42 -18.30
C GLU A 146 17.98 23.85 -17.40
N LYS A 147 17.85 23.74 -16.08
CA LYS A 147 18.88 24.14 -15.08
C LYS A 147 19.39 25.59 -15.22
N ASP A 148 18.56 26.47 -15.73
CA ASP A 148 18.81 27.89 -15.96
C ASP A 148 18.28 28.80 -14.83
N GLY A 149 17.75 28.20 -13.77
CA GLY A 149 17.12 28.90 -12.64
C GLY A 149 15.63 29.23 -12.84
N ASN A 150 15.09 28.94 -14.01
CA ASN A 150 13.68 29.17 -14.31
C ASN A 150 12.84 27.91 -14.01
N ILE A 151 11.62 28.13 -13.55
CA ILE A 151 10.64 27.07 -13.30
C ILE A 151 9.77 26.90 -14.55
N THR A 152 9.72 25.69 -15.08
CA THR A 152 8.81 25.31 -16.16
C THR A 152 7.76 24.35 -15.64
N VAL A 153 6.49 24.76 -15.66
CA VAL A 153 5.36 23.94 -15.18
C VAL A 153 4.66 23.30 -16.38
N ASP A 154 4.99 22.05 -16.63
CA ASP A 154 4.41 21.26 -17.73
C ASP A 154 3.23 20.45 -17.22
N PHE A 155 2.00 20.91 -17.47
CA PHE A 155 0.77 20.20 -17.08
C PHE A 155 0.46 18.96 -17.96
N GLY A 156 1.25 18.67 -18.98
CA GLY A 156 1.25 17.39 -19.68
C GLY A 156 1.84 16.28 -18.82
N ASP A 157 2.78 16.62 -17.92
CA ASP A 157 3.39 15.69 -16.99
C ASP A 157 2.38 15.26 -15.90
N VAL A 158 2.24 13.94 -15.69
CA VAL A 158 1.25 13.39 -14.75
C VAL A 158 1.55 13.73 -13.29
N VAL A 159 2.85 13.86 -12.93
CA VAL A 159 3.28 14.20 -11.58
C VAL A 159 2.96 15.66 -11.29
N ILE A 160 3.34 16.57 -12.19
CA ILE A 160 3.04 18.00 -12.05
C ILE A 160 1.55 18.23 -11.93
N ARG A 161 0.73 17.59 -12.76
CA ARG A 161 -0.74 17.68 -12.69
C ARG A 161 -1.27 17.12 -11.37
N GLY A 162 -0.76 15.98 -10.93
CA GLY A 162 -1.21 15.29 -9.71
C GLY A 162 -0.88 16.03 -8.42
N VAL A 163 0.22 16.80 -8.37
CA VAL A 163 0.61 17.57 -7.17
C VAL A 163 0.07 19.01 -7.17
N THR A 164 -0.53 19.47 -8.28
CA THR A 164 -1.07 20.83 -8.36
C THR A 164 -2.42 20.93 -7.66
N VAL A 165 -2.49 21.69 -6.60
CA VAL A 165 -3.71 21.92 -5.82
C VAL A 165 -4.50 23.12 -6.34
N ILE A 166 -3.80 24.18 -6.72
CA ILE A 166 -4.40 25.44 -7.25
C ILE A 166 -3.67 25.85 -8.53
N ARG A 167 -4.44 26.22 -9.54
CA ARG A 167 -3.94 26.77 -10.80
C ARG A 167 -4.78 27.96 -11.23
N ALA A 168 -4.12 29.11 -11.50
CA ALA A 168 -4.78 30.34 -11.93
C ALA A 168 -5.97 30.77 -11.04
N GLY A 169 -5.87 30.54 -9.73
CA GLY A 169 -6.92 30.89 -8.76
C GLY A 169 -8.02 29.84 -8.59
N GLU A 170 -7.99 28.75 -9.35
CA GLU A 170 -8.95 27.66 -9.26
C GLU A 170 -8.36 26.44 -8.56
N ILE A 171 -9.17 25.77 -7.73
CA ILE A 171 -8.78 24.52 -7.08
C ILE A 171 -8.83 23.40 -8.10
N THR A 172 -7.68 22.73 -8.30
CA THR A 172 -7.53 21.61 -9.24
C THR A 172 -7.41 20.24 -8.54
N TRP A 173 -7.53 20.20 -7.23
CA TRP A 173 -7.52 18.98 -6.45
C TRP A 173 -8.94 18.54 -6.04
N PRO A 174 -9.31 17.25 -6.09
CA PRO A 174 -8.48 16.14 -6.61
C PRO A 174 -8.22 16.28 -8.11
N ALA A 175 -7.05 15.79 -8.54
CA ALA A 175 -6.70 15.83 -9.96
C ALA A 175 -7.81 15.15 -10.80
N PRO A 176 -8.24 15.74 -11.92
CA PRO A 176 -9.25 15.10 -12.76
C PRO A 176 -8.75 13.74 -13.26
N PRO A 177 -9.64 12.75 -13.39
CA PRO A 177 -9.26 11.43 -13.87
C PRO A 177 -8.58 11.53 -15.24
N ILE A 178 -7.58 10.71 -15.47
CA ILE A 178 -6.88 10.64 -16.76
C ILE A 178 -7.90 10.11 -17.78
N GLN A 179 -8.27 10.92 -18.74
CA GLN A 179 -9.01 10.46 -19.90
C GLN A 179 -8.01 9.70 -20.79
N VAL A 180 -8.00 8.39 -20.70
CA VAL A 180 -7.30 7.54 -21.67
C VAL A 180 -8.14 7.62 -22.94
N SER A 181 -7.63 8.28 -23.96
CA SER A 181 -8.23 8.21 -25.30
C SER A 181 -8.18 6.75 -25.77
N ALA A 182 -9.35 6.21 -26.12
CA ALA A 182 -9.52 4.87 -26.64
C ALA A 182 -8.71 4.65 -27.93
#